data_bfb134eebcd2a86cc2ffdcf9502ecd2a
#
_entry.id   bfb134eebcd2a86cc2ffdcf9502ecd2a
#
_cell.length_a   1.000
_cell.length_b   1.000
_cell.length_c   1.000
_cell.angle_alpha   90.00
_cell.angle_beta   90.00
_cell.angle_gamma   90.00
#
_symmetry.space_group_name_H-M   'P 1'
#
loop_
_entity.id
_entity.type
_entity.pdbx_description
1 polymer ?
#
loop_
_entity_poly.entity_id
_entity_poly.type
_entity_poly.pdbx_seq_one_letter_code
_entity_poly.pdbx_strand_id
1 'polypeptide(L)'
;MSYNTQQDILDFVEDNNVKFVRFAFCDIFGTQKNIAVLASDLPKAMEDGVCFDGSSIAGFMKVEESDLVLRPDLSTVTILPWRPTEGRVMQFFCDVEKPDNTPFGGNCRGFLRQMSRSFRKLGLTCNVGAECEFYLFENDDRGRPTRIPIDFGGYFDVAPLDAGENLRRDICLTMEQMGMSPQHSHHESGHGQNEIDCHYAGPLKTADHVMMFKQIVRAVAMRNGIHASFLPKPLPDQAGSGLHINLSLCMDGRNLFEGDIAPDSIAGSFMAGVLAHSRELTVFTNPLPNSYLRFGCDEAPRYVSWSRQNRSQLVRIPQVKGDNCRMELRSPDPACNPYLAIGLVLAAGLDGIENRMVLSAPVNKNLFDPSMAEGLSLETL
;
A
#
# COMPACT_ATOMS: atom_id res chain seq x y z
N MET A 1 -17.55 -7.04 12.55
CA MET A 1 -18.76 -7.60 11.90
C MET A 1 -18.47 -7.64 10.41
N SER A 2 -18.88 -8.67 9.70
CA SER A 2 -18.75 -8.70 8.23
C SER A 2 -20.11 -8.30 7.64
N TYR A 3 -20.15 -7.20 6.91
CA TYR A 3 -21.34 -6.75 6.21
C TYR A 3 -21.32 -7.36 4.81
N ASN A 4 -22.25 -8.28 4.54
CA ASN A 4 -22.24 -9.05 3.30
C ASN A 4 -23.52 -8.87 2.47
N THR A 5 -24.57 -8.32 3.07
CA THR A 5 -25.86 -8.09 2.42
C THR A 5 -26.20 -6.60 2.35
N GLN A 6 -27.06 -6.23 1.42
CA GLN A 6 -27.58 -4.85 1.34
C GLN A 6 -28.30 -4.46 2.63
N GLN A 7 -29.05 -5.40 3.23
CA GLN A 7 -29.78 -5.13 4.48
C GLN A 7 -28.81 -4.81 5.63
N ASP A 8 -27.71 -5.57 5.78
CA ASP A 8 -26.69 -5.27 6.80
C ASP A 8 -26.16 -3.84 6.67
N ILE A 9 -26.03 -3.34 5.43
CA ILE A 9 -25.57 -1.97 5.16
C ILE A 9 -26.64 -0.93 5.50
N LEU A 10 -27.90 -1.20 5.21
CA LEU A 10 -29.00 -0.28 5.56
C LEU A 10 -29.17 -0.17 7.07
N ASP A 11 -29.09 -1.28 7.78
CA ASP A 11 -29.11 -1.31 9.24
C ASP A 11 -27.92 -0.52 9.81
N PHE A 12 -26.71 -0.72 9.23
CA PHE A 12 -25.52 0.04 9.61
C PHE A 12 -25.68 1.55 9.41
N VAL A 13 -26.31 1.98 8.30
CA VAL A 13 -26.60 3.38 8.00
C VAL A 13 -27.52 3.99 9.04
N GLU A 14 -28.57 3.28 9.45
CA GLU A 14 -29.54 3.72 10.46
C GLU A 14 -28.87 3.82 11.84
N ASP A 15 -28.24 2.73 12.29
CA ASP A 15 -27.57 2.62 13.60
C ASP A 15 -26.48 3.69 13.79
N ASN A 16 -25.81 4.11 12.72
CA ASN A 16 -24.73 5.08 12.76
C ASN A 16 -25.14 6.50 12.35
N ASN A 17 -26.43 6.77 12.11
CA ASN A 17 -26.92 8.07 11.63
C ASN A 17 -26.13 8.60 10.42
N VAL A 18 -25.88 7.73 9.44
CA VAL A 18 -25.16 8.09 8.21
C VAL A 18 -26.07 8.92 7.31
N LYS A 19 -25.55 10.02 6.76
CA LYS A 19 -26.25 10.87 5.79
C LYS A 19 -25.60 10.96 4.43
N PHE A 20 -24.29 10.69 4.34
CA PHE A 20 -23.53 10.69 3.10
C PHE A 20 -22.73 9.40 2.96
N VAL A 21 -22.73 8.86 1.75
CA VAL A 21 -22.01 7.64 1.41
C VAL A 21 -21.04 7.93 0.28
N ARG A 22 -19.77 7.59 0.47
CA ARG A 22 -18.72 7.75 -0.53
C ARG A 22 -18.43 6.43 -1.22
N PHE A 23 -18.50 6.46 -2.53
CA PHE A 23 -18.08 5.39 -3.43
C PHE A 23 -16.65 5.70 -3.86
N ALA A 24 -15.68 5.12 -3.16
CA ALA A 24 -14.27 5.40 -3.36
C ALA A 24 -13.63 4.41 -4.33
N PHE A 25 -12.78 4.92 -5.20
CA PHE A 25 -11.95 4.14 -6.13
C PHE A 25 -10.61 4.86 -6.30
N CYS A 26 -9.67 4.31 -7.06
CA CYS A 26 -8.45 5.02 -7.38
C CYS A 26 -8.22 5.08 -8.90
N ASP A 27 -7.51 6.12 -9.34
CA ASP A 27 -6.98 6.18 -10.68
C ASP A 27 -5.72 5.31 -10.82
N ILE A 28 -5.17 5.22 -12.04
CA ILE A 28 -3.97 4.43 -12.32
C ILE A 28 -2.73 4.90 -11.52
N PHE A 29 -2.71 6.17 -11.11
CA PHE A 29 -1.61 6.74 -10.31
C PHE A 29 -1.76 6.51 -8.80
N GLY A 30 -2.80 5.78 -8.36
CA GLY A 30 -3.07 5.54 -6.94
C GLY A 30 -3.65 6.73 -6.19
N THR A 31 -4.18 7.73 -6.92
CA THR A 31 -4.92 8.83 -6.30
C THR A 31 -6.34 8.40 -6.01
N GLN A 32 -6.73 8.45 -4.73
CA GLN A 32 -8.10 8.12 -4.36
C GLN A 32 -9.09 9.17 -4.87
N LYS A 33 -10.14 8.70 -5.51
CA LYS A 33 -11.30 9.46 -5.98
C LYS A 33 -12.54 8.97 -5.25
N ASN A 34 -13.61 9.76 -5.25
CA ASN A 34 -14.91 9.29 -4.78
C ASN A 34 -16.06 10.10 -5.40
N ILE A 35 -17.23 9.47 -5.43
CA ILE A 35 -18.51 10.12 -5.63
C ILE A 35 -19.31 9.97 -4.33
N ALA A 36 -20.00 11.01 -3.90
CA ALA A 36 -20.84 10.97 -2.72
C ALA A 36 -22.31 10.95 -3.12
N VAL A 37 -23.08 10.07 -2.50
CA VAL A 37 -24.54 10.02 -2.60
C VAL A 37 -25.17 10.25 -1.23
N LEU A 38 -26.42 10.68 -1.19
CA LEU A 38 -27.19 10.73 0.04
C LEU A 38 -27.56 9.31 0.50
N ALA A 39 -27.67 9.10 1.81
CA ALA A 39 -28.07 7.81 2.36
C ALA A 39 -29.46 7.35 1.85
N SER A 40 -30.38 8.29 1.50
CA SER A 40 -31.66 8.00 0.89
C SER A 40 -31.56 7.31 -0.49
N ASP A 41 -30.50 7.61 -1.24
CA ASP A 41 -30.27 7.08 -2.59
C ASP A 41 -29.42 5.79 -2.58
N LEU A 42 -28.91 5.41 -1.40
CA LEU A 42 -28.02 4.26 -1.25
C LEU A 42 -28.61 2.94 -1.74
N PRO A 43 -29.88 2.58 -1.45
CA PRO A 43 -30.46 1.32 -1.95
C PRO A 43 -30.32 1.19 -3.46
N LYS A 44 -30.68 2.26 -4.20
CA LYS A 44 -30.55 2.31 -5.66
C LYS A 44 -29.08 2.27 -6.11
N ALA A 45 -28.21 2.99 -5.42
CA ALA A 45 -26.78 3.03 -5.75
C ALA A 45 -26.08 1.67 -5.50
N MET A 46 -26.56 0.86 -4.58
CA MET A 46 -26.06 -0.51 -4.36
C MET A 46 -26.57 -1.48 -5.45
N GLU A 47 -27.80 -1.31 -5.92
CA GLU A 47 -28.41 -2.15 -6.96
C GLU A 47 -27.86 -1.82 -8.36
N ASP A 48 -27.95 -0.55 -8.77
CA ASP A 48 -27.61 -0.09 -10.13
C ASP A 48 -26.12 0.25 -10.27
N GLY A 49 -25.42 0.52 -9.17
CA GLY A 49 -24.12 1.17 -9.15
C GLY A 49 -24.24 2.68 -9.33
N VAL A 50 -23.09 3.37 -9.34
CA VAL A 50 -23.01 4.82 -9.55
C VAL A 50 -22.26 5.10 -10.84
N CYS A 51 -22.99 5.62 -11.85
CA CYS A 51 -22.39 6.00 -13.14
C CYS A 51 -21.53 7.26 -13.01
N PHE A 52 -20.44 7.30 -13.77
CA PHE A 52 -19.54 8.46 -13.81
C PHE A 52 -18.83 8.57 -15.17
N ASP A 53 -18.34 9.77 -15.45
CA ASP A 53 -17.51 10.06 -16.62
C ASP A 53 -16.07 9.61 -16.38
N GLY A 54 -15.70 8.46 -16.94
CA GLY A 54 -14.34 7.91 -16.88
C GLY A 54 -13.32 8.68 -17.73
N SER A 55 -13.77 9.49 -18.71
CA SER A 55 -12.86 10.27 -19.57
C SER A 55 -12.17 11.41 -18.81
N SER A 56 -12.79 11.87 -17.72
CA SER A 56 -12.22 12.88 -16.81
C SER A 56 -11.21 12.28 -15.81
N ILE A 57 -11.03 10.97 -15.80
CA ILE A 57 -10.05 10.27 -14.93
C ILE A 57 -8.82 9.92 -15.76
N ALA A 58 -7.67 10.44 -15.35
CA ALA A 58 -6.41 10.20 -16.05
C ALA A 58 -6.10 8.69 -16.19
N GLY A 59 -5.84 8.27 -17.43
CA GLY A 59 -5.50 6.89 -17.75
C GLY A 59 -6.70 5.93 -17.87
N PHE A 60 -7.95 6.40 -17.73
CA PHE A 60 -9.14 5.55 -17.84
C PHE A 60 -9.66 5.42 -19.28
N MET A 61 -10.50 6.34 -19.72
CA MET A 61 -11.27 6.19 -20.96
C MET A 61 -11.07 7.37 -21.91
N LYS A 62 -11.46 7.18 -23.15
CA LYS A 62 -11.61 8.27 -24.13
C LYS A 62 -13.00 8.87 -24.01
N VAL A 63 -13.16 10.10 -24.53
CA VAL A 63 -14.43 10.84 -24.47
C VAL A 63 -15.56 10.10 -25.19
N GLU A 64 -15.23 9.34 -26.23
CA GLU A 64 -16.21 8.59 -27.05
C GLU A 64 -16.79 7.37 -26.33
N GLU A 65 -16.12 6.89 -25.25
CA GLU A 65 -16.53 5.71 -24.46
C GLU A 65 -16.41 6.03 -22.98
N SER A 66 -17.01 7.14 -22.53
CA SER A 66 -16.73 7.73 -21.23
C SER A 66 -17.43 7.07 -20.04
N ASP A 67 -18.54 6.36 -20.28
CA ASP A 67 -19.39 5.90 -19.18
C ASP A 67 -18.82 4.67 -18.47
N LEU A 68 -18.65 4.80 -17.16
CA LEU A 68 -18.26 3.73 -16.25
C LEU A 68 -19.17 3.69 -15.04
N VAL A 69 -19.15 2.58 -14.31
CA VAL A 69 -20.02 2.32 -13.14
C VAL A 69 -19.17 1.91 -11.95
N LEU A 70 -19.40 2.53 -10.81
CA LEU A 70 -18.84 2.12 -9.52
C LEU A 70 -19.74 1.07 -8.87
N ARG A 71 -19.16 -0.10 -8.56
CA ARG A 71 -19.81 -1.17 -7.77
C ARG A 71 -19.20 -1.23 -6.38
N PRO A 72 -19.96 -0.97 -5.31
CA PRO A 72 -19.41 -0.98 -3.97
C PRO A 72 -19.09 -2.40 -3.52
N ASP A 73 -17.93 -2.57 -2.88
CA ASP A 73 -17.60 -3.77 -2.13
C ASP A 73 -18.11 -3.60 -0.70
N LEU A 74 -19.25 -4.21 -0.39
CA LEU A 74 -19.96 -4.04 0.89
C LEU A 74 -19.09 -4.43 2.09
N SER A 75 -18.15 -5.36 1.90
CA SER A 75 -17.23 -5.81 2.95
C SER A 75 -16.25 -4.73 3.41
N THR A 76 -16.14 -3.62 2.67
CA THR A 76 -15.19 -2.52 2.92
C THR A 76 -15.83 -1.31 3.60
N VAL A 77 -17.10 -1.42 4.02
CA VAL A 77 -17.82 -0.32 4.68
C VAL A 77 -17.08 0.19 5.91
N THR A 78 -16.95 1.50 6.02
CA THR A 78 -16.35 2.15 7.18
C THR A 78 -16.89 3.57 7.36
N ILE A 79 -16.96 4.03 8.63
CA ILE A 79 -17.23 5.43 8.96
C ILE A 79 -15.93 6.23 8.82
N LEU A 80 -16.03 7.48 8.39
CA LEU A 80 -14.91 8.42 8.37
C LEU A 80 -14.88 9.27 9.65
N PRO A 81 -14.02 8.95 10.67
CA PRO A 81 -14.11 9.55 12.00
C PRO A 81 -13.78 11.05 12.04
N TRP A 82 -13.02 11.55 11.04
CA TRP A 82 -12.67 12.98 10.94
C TRP A 82 -13.79 13.85 10.34
N ARG A 83 -14.94 13.28 10.04
CA ARG A 83 -16.15 13.99 9.60
C ARG A 83 -17.08 14.26 10.78
N PRO A 84 -18.06 15.18 10.63
CA PRO A 84 -19.01 15.46 11.70
C PRO A 84 -19.68 14.22 12.28
N THR A 85 -19.95 14.22 13.57
CA THR A 85 -20.61 13.11 14.28
C THR A 85 -22.12 13.09 14.02
N GLU A 86 -22.72 14.25 13.75
CA GLU A 86 -24.09 14.35 13.24
C GLU A 86 -24.08 14.28 11.71
N GLY A 87 -24.93 13.42 11.15
CA GLY A 87 -24.94 13.17 9.71
C GLY A 87 -23.65 12.58 9.22
N ARG A 88 -23.21 11.49 9.86
CA ARG A 88 -21.94 10.82 9.58
C ARG A 88 -21.75 10.50 8.09
N VAL A 89 -20.49 10.40 7.72
CA VAL A 89 -20.08 10.00 6.38
C VAL A 89 -19.48 8.60 6.45
N MET A 90 -20.00 7.69 5.64
CA MET A 90 -19.38 6.36 5.44
C MET A 90 -18.76 6.26 4.05
N GLN A 91 -17.93 5.25 3.85
CA GLN A 91 -17.24 4.97 2.60
C GLN A 91 -17.23 3.48 2.29
N PHE A 92 -17.33 3.15 0.98
CA PHE A 92 -16.94 1.87 0.41
C PHE A 92 -15.75 2.05 -0.51
N PHE A 93 -14.91 1.02 -0.65
CA PHE A 93 -14.12 0.85 -1.87
C PHE A 93 -14.96 0.19 -2.95
N CYS A 94 -14.79 0.65 -4.19
CA CYS A 94 -15.57 0.20 -5.32
C CYS A 94 -14.68 -0.48 -6.37
N ASP A 95 -15.27 -1.45 -7.06
CA ASP A 95 -14.78 -1.87 -8.36
C ASP A 95 -15.33 -0.95 -9.45
N VAL A 96 -14.61 -0.88 -10.56
CA VAL A 96 -15.02 -0.12 -11.75
C VAL A 96 -15.43 -1.11 -12.85
N GLU A 97 -16.62 -0.94 -13.36
CA GLU A 97 -17.23 -1.77 -14.43
C GLU A 97 -17.65 -0.91 -15.59
N LYS A 98 -17.86 -1.55 -16.75
CA LYS A 98 -18.54 -0.96 -17.90
C LYS A 98 -20.05 -1.00 -17.70
N PRO A 99 -20.83 -0.21 -18.49
CA PRO A 99 -22.29 -0.19 -18.39
C PRO A 99 -22.97 -1.56 -18.63
N ASP A 100 -22.29 -2.47 -19.34
CA ASP A 100 -22.74 -3.84 -19.57
C ASP A 100 -22.41 -4.82 -18.42
N ASN A 101 -21.96 -4.31 -17.27
CA ASN A 101 -21.50 -5.04 -16.09
C ASN A 101 -20.24 -5.90 -16.33
N THR A 102 -19.50 -5.68 -17.40
CA THR A 102 -18.19 -6.31 -17.58
C THR A 102 -17.10 -5.53 -16.82
N PRO A 103 -16.07 -6.21 -16.29
CA PRO A 103 -14.98 -5.54 -15.62
C PRO A 103 -14.29 -4.51 -16.53
N PHE A 104 -14.02 -3.33 -16.01
CA PHE A 104 -13.21 -2.35 -16.72
C PHE A 104 -11.71 -2.72 -16.61
N GLY A 105 -11.01 -2.75 -17.75
CA GLY A 105 -9.59 -3.16 -17.81
C GLY A 105 -8.62 -2.26 -17.04
N GLY A 106 -8.99 -0.99 -16.78
CA GLY A 106 -8.24 -0.03 -15.97
C GLY A 106 -8.53 -0.11 -14.45
N ASN A 107 -9.37 -1.06 -14.02
CA ASN A 107 -9.68 -1.26 -12.61
C ASN A 107 -8.51 -1.93 -11.87
N CYS A 108 -7.61 -1.13 -11.28
CA CYS A 108 -6.44 -1.60 -10.55
C CYS A 108 -6.80 -2.52 -9.37
N ARG A 109 -7.90 -2.22 -8.67
CA ARG A 109 -8.40 -3.04 -7.56
C ARG A 109 -8.87 -4.42 -8.05
N GLY A 110 -9.57 -4.44 -9.19
CA GLY A 110 -10.00 -5.67 -9.85
C GLY A 110 -8.83 -6.52 -10.35
N PHE A 111 -7.76 -5.90 -10.85
CA PHE A 111 -6.53 -6.58 -11.23
C PHE A 111 -5.91 -7.33 -10.04
N LEU A 112 -5.74 -6.66 -8.89
CA LEU A 112 -5.19 -7.31 -7.69
C LEU A 112 -6.09 -8.46 -7.20
N ARG A 113 -7.42 -8.27 -7.26
CA ARG A 113 -8.37 -9.35 -6.94
C ARG A 113 -8.19 -10.56 -7.87
N GLN A 114 -7.95 -10.33 -9.15
CA GLN A 114 -7.68 -11.39 -10.12
C GLN A 114 -6.39 -12.13 -9.79
N MET A 115 -5.30 -11.43 -9.47
CA MET A 115 -4.04 -12.04 -9.06
C MET A 115 -4.21 -12.90 -7.81
N SER A 116 -4.90 -12.40 -6.79
CA SER A 116 -5.21 -13.18 -5.58
C SER A 116 -6.01 -14.47 -5.87
N ARG A 117 -6.91 -14.42 -6.87
CA ARG A 117 -7.65 -15.61 -7.32
C ARG A 117 -6.77 -16.62 -8.04
N SER A 118 -5.75 -16.15 -8.81
CA SER A 118 -4.81 -17.04 -9.51
C SER A 118 -3.99 -17.86 -8.51
N PHE A 119 -3.51 -17.27 -7.42
CA PHE A 119 -2.83 -18.01 -6.36
C PHE A 119 -3.74 -19.06 -5.70
N ARG A 120 -4.99 -18.71 -5.42
CA ARG A 120 -5.95 -19.67 -4.83
C ARG A 120 -6.20 -20.89 -5.73
N LYS A 121 -6.19 -20.72 -7.06
CA LYS A 121 -6.30 -21.85 -8.01
C LYS A 121 -5.14 -22.82 -7.91
N LEU A 122 -3.97 -22.37 -7.45
CA LEU A 122 -2.80 -23.21 -7.18
C LEU A 122 -2.78 -23.78 -5.74
N GLY A 123 -3.83 -23.59 -4.96
CA GLY A 123 -3.87 -23.98 -3.54
C GLY A 123 -3.04 -23.07 -2.63
N LEU A 124 -2.62 -21.90 -3.14
CA LEU A 124 -1.80 -20.94 -2.40
C LEU A 124 -2.66 -19.82 -1.82
N THR A 125 -2.36 -19.42 -0.60
CA THR A 125 -2.83 -18.17 -0.01
C THR A 125 -1.66 -17.20 0.18
N CYS A 126 -1.92 -15.91 -0.10
CA CYS A 126 -0.94 -14.85 0.11
C CYS A 126 -1.39 -13.97 1.26
N ASN A 127 -0.46 -13.63 2.14
CA ASN A 127 -0.62 -12.55 3.11
C ASN A 127 0.38 -11.45 2.78
N VAL A 128 -0.06 -10.21 2.91
CA VAL A 128 0.74 -9.03 2.62
C VAL A 128 0.68 -8.08 3.80
N GLY A 129 1.82 -7.59 4.26
CA GLY A 129 1.97 -6.46 5.17
C GLY A 129 2.61 -5.29 4.43
N ALA A 130 2.24 -4.08 4.78
CA ALA A 130 2.83 -2.87 4.24
C ALA A 130 3.36 -2.01 5.38
N GLU A 131 4.65 -1.66 5.30
CA GLU A 131 5.31 -0.67 6.14
C GLU A 131 5.35 0.63 5.32
N CYS A 132 4.70 1.68 5.79
CA CYS A 132 4.53 2.91 5.01
C CYS A 132 5.09 4.12 5.73
N GLU A 133 6.19 4.63 5.22
CA GLU A 133 6.85 5.81 5.74
C GLU A 133 6.25 7.09 5.18
N PHE A 134 6.32 8.16 5.96
CA PHE A 134 5.84 9.49 5.57
C PHE A 134 6.55 10.58 6.35
N TYR A 135 6.57 11.79 5.78
CA TYR A 135 7.12 12.98 6.41
C TYR A 135 6.03 13.91 6.91
N LEU A 136 6.32 14.58 8.01
CA LEU A 136 5.50 15.64 8.59
C LEU A 136 6.24 16.97 8.49
N PHE A 137 5.58 17.97 7.90
CA PHE A 137 6.10 19.31 7.68
C PHE A 137 5.21 20.36 8.30
N GLU A 138 5.81 21.46 8.75
CA GLU A 138 5.08 22.65 9.16
C GLU A 138 4.32 23.27 7.97
N ASN A 139 3.23 23.94 8.27
CA ASN A 139 2.57 24.85 7.35
C ASN A 139 3.05 26.29 7.61
N ASP A 140 3.01 27.14 6.58
CA ASP A 140 3.25 28.59 6.74
C ASP A 140 2.06 29.27 7.46
N ASP A 141 2.20 30.56 7.80
CA ASP A 141 1.18 31.37 8.47
C ASP A 141 -0.16 31.46 7.70
N ARG A 142 -0.15 31.05 6.42
CA ARG A 142 -1.34 30.97 5.55
C ARG A 142 -1.90 29.57 5.42
N GLY A 143 -1.36 28.61 6.17
CA GLY A 143 -1.75 27.20 6.15
C GLY A 143 -1.28 26.46 4.89
N ARG A 144 -0.25 26.94 4.16
CA ARG A 144 0.30 26.26 2.99
C ARG A 144 1.47 25.36 3.39
N PRO A 145 1.63 24.19 2.77
CA PRO A 145 2.74 23.29 3.05
C PRO A 145 4.10 23.93 2.85
N THR A 146 5.02 23.67 3.78
CA THR A 146 6.44 24.02 3.67
C THR A 146 7.30 22.76 3.49
N ARG A 147 8.63 22.91 3.50
CA ARG A 147 9.61 21.81 3.62
C ARG A 147 10.36 21.85 4.95
N ILE A 148 9.80 22.51 5.95
CA ILE A 148 10.36 22.57 7.28
C ILE A 148 9.83 21.36 8.05
N PRO A 149 10.70 20.40 8.45
CA PRO A 149 10.26 19.26 9.26
C PRO A 149 9.71 19.75 10.61
N ILE A 150 8.77 19.01 11.19
CA ILE A 150 8.17 19.35 12.49
C ILE A 150 9.17 19.18 13.65
N ASP A 151 10.26 18.45 13.42
CA ASP A 151 11.29 18.15 14.41
C ASP A 151 12.64 17.82 13.74
N PHE A 152 13.63 17.54 14.58
CA PHE A 152 14.97 17.11 14.20
C PHE A 152 15.34 15.76 14.84
N GLY A 153 14.33 14.95 15.16
CA GLY A 153 14.50 13.60 15.68
C GLY A 153 15.16 12.65 14.68
N GLY A 154 15.62 11.53 15.18
CA GLY A 154 16.20 10.43 14.42
C GLY A 154 15.53 9.09 14.79
N TYR A 155 16.12 8.01 14.30
CA TYR A 155 15.55 6.66 14.42
C TYR A 155 15.28 6.26 15.87
N PHE A 156 14.01 5.98 16.18
CA PHE A 156 13.51 5.61 17.52
C PHE A 156 13.66 6.68 18.61
N ASP A 157 13.93 7.93 18.23
CA ASP A 157 13.88 9.02 19.20
C ASP A 157 12.48 9.17 19.81
N VAL A 158 12.46 9.72 21.02
CA VAL A 158 11.24 9.97 21.79
C VAL A 158 11.11 11.47 22.07
N ALA A 159 9.93 11.91 22.54
CA ALA A 159 9.72 13.29 22.96
C ALA A 159 10.79 13.72 24.01
N PRO A 160 11.34 14.95 23.95
CA PRO A 160 10.91 16.06 23.09
C PRO A 160 11.56 16.11 21.70
N LEU A 161 12.47 15.21 21.35
CA LEU A 161 13.13 15.17 20.03
C LEU A 161 12.13 14.78 18.93
N ASP A 162 11.25 13.84 19.23
CA ASP A 162 10.13 13.41 18.39
C ASP A 162 8.90 14.26 18.70
N ALA A 163 8.59 15.22 17.84
CA ALA A 163 7.38 16.02 17.95
C ALA A 163 6.13 15.36 17.33
N GLY A 164 6.32 14.27 16.58
CA GLY A 164 5.27 13.52 15.90
C GLY A 164 4.53 12.47 16.74
N GLU A 165 5.01 12.16 17.96
CA GLU A 165 4.51 11.05 18.78
C GLU A 165 2.98 11.10 19.01
N ASN A 166 2.44 12.25 19.42
CA ASN A 166 1.01 12.40 19.64
C ASN A 166 0.21 12.32 18.34
N LEU A 167 0.76 12.82 17.22
CA LEU A 167 0.10 12.72 15.92
C LEU A 167 0.00 11.26 15.47
N ARG A 168 1.08 10.49 15.59
CA ARG A 168 1.06 9.05 15.29
C ARG A 168 0.07 8.29 16.16
N ARG A 169 0.00 8.63 17.46
CA ARG A 169 -1.01 8.07 18.37
C ARG A 169 -2.43 8.34 17.86
N ASP A 170 -2.75 9.57 17.45
CA ASP A 170 -4.07 9.93 16.94
C ASP A 170 -4.37 9.21 15.60
N ILE A 171 -3.36 9.03 14.75
CA ILE A 171 -3.46 8.23 13.53
C ILE A 171 -3.80 6.78 13.87
N CYS A 172 -3.05 6.13 14.77
CA CYS A 172 -3.28 4.75 15.18
C CYS A 172 -4.70 4.55 15.75
N LEU A 173 -5.14 5.43 16.64
CA LEU A 173 -6.50 5.36 17.21
C LEU A 173 -7.59 5.55 16.13
N THR A 174 -7.35 6.42 15.15
CA THR A 174 -8.26 6.60 14.01
C THR A 174 -8.30 5.35 13.13
N MET A 175 -7.14 4.70 12.91
CA MET A 175 -7.05 3.42 12.18
C MET A 175 -7.86 2.33 12.89
N GLU A 176 -7.73 2.17 14.20
CA GLU A 176 -8.51 1.21 14.99
C GLU A 176 -10.02 1.47 14.88
N GLN A 177 -10.46 2.73 14.98
CA GLN A 177 -11.87 3.10 14.77
C GLN A 177 -12.40 2.70 13.39
N MET A 178 -11.54 2.63 12.39
CA MET A 178 -11.87 2.22 11.02
C MET A 178 -11.66 0.73 10.76
N GLY A 179 -11.38 -0.07 11.78
CA GLY A 179 -11.21 -1.52 11.68
C GLY A 179 -9.85 -1.96 11.11
N MET A 180 -8.87 -1.07 11.08
CA MET A 180 -7.48 -1.40 10.79
C MET A 180 -6.75 -1.77 12.08
N SER A 181 -5.66 -2.54 11.95
CA SER A 181 -4.88 -2.99 13.10
C SER A 181 -3.44 -2.48 12.97
N PRO A 182 -3.12 -1.27 13.49
CA PRO A 182 -1.73 -0.82 13.57
C PRO A 182 -0.92 -1.74 14.48
N GLN A 183 0.37 -1.92 14.18
CA GLN A 183 1.26 -2.83 14.92
C GLN A 183 2.40 -2.08 15.61
N HIS A 184 3.17 -1.31 14.85
CA HIS A 184 4.26 -0.49 15.36
C HIS A 184 4.11 0.95 14.88
N SER A 185 4.68 1.88 15.62
CA SER A 185 4.66 3.30 15.31
C SER A 185 5.90 3.94 15.93
N HIS A 186 6.74 4.58 15.13
CA HIS A 186 7.98 5.19 15.60
C HIS A 186 8.43 6.34 14.70
N HIS A 187 9.38 7.12 15.23
CA HIS A 187 10.13 8.09 14.45
C HIS A 187 11.16 7.36 13.58
N GLU A 188 11.29 7.79 12.32
CA GLU A 188 12.24 7.27 11.36
C GLU A 188 13.57 8.08 11.35
N SER A 189 14.50 7.68 10.46
CA SER A 189 15.86 8.25 10.40
C SER A 189 15.88 9.71 9.95
N GLY A 190 14.96 10.14 9.10
CA GLY A 190 14.88 11.51 8.61
C GLY A 190 14.15 12.46 9.57
N HIS A 191 14.56 13.72 9.61
CA HIS A 191 13.90 14.75 10.42
C HIS A 191 12.43 14.89 10.06
N GLY A 192 11.51 14.70 11.02
CA GLY A 192 10.07 14.68 10.81
C GLY A 192 9.57 13.46 10.04
N GLN A 193 10.39 12.41 9.88
CA GLN A 193 9.99 11.16 9.22
C GLN A 193 9.39 10.19 10.23
N ASN A 194 8.32 9.51 9.82
CA ASN A 194 7.51 8.64 10.65
C ASN A 194 7.16 7.36 9.91
N GLU A 195 6.97 6.27 10.65
CA GLU A 195 6.47 5.01 10.16
C GLU A 195 5.35 4.47 11.05
N ILE A 196 4.36 3.87 10.44
CA ILE A 196 3.32 3.10 11.11
C ILE A 196 3.07 1.83 10.30
N ASP A 197 3.29 0.69 10.94
CA ASP A 197 3.05 -0.63 10.37
C ASP A 197 1.67 -1.13 10.70
N CYS A 198 1.15 -1.98 9.84
CA CYS A 198 -0.10 -2.70 10.07
C CYS A 198 0.13 -4.21 10.09
N HIS A 199 -0.68 -4.91 10.88
CA HIS A 199 -0.75 -6.35 10.77
C HIS A 199 -1.07 -6.77 9.34
N TYR A 200 -0.45 -7.87 8.89
CA TYR A 200 -0.67 -8.42 7.56
C TYR A 200 -2.13 -8.88 7.35
N ALA A 201 -2.56 -8.82 6.11
CA ALA A 201 -3.89 -9.28 5.68
C ALA A 201 -3.80 -9.88 4.26
N GLY A 202 -4.93 -10.32 3.72
CA GLY A 202 -4.99 -10.69 2.29
C GLY A 202 -4.64 -9.50 1.39
N PRO A 203 -4.08 -9.74 0.19
CA PRO A 203 -3.50 -8.68 -0.67
C PRO A 203 -4.45 -7.51 -0.95
N LEU A 204 -5.71 -7.79 -1.27
CA LEU A 204 -6.70 -6.76 -1.59
C LEU A 204 -7.00 -5.87 -0.37
N LYS A 205 -7.18 -6.50 0.80
CA LYS A 205 -7.44 -5.78 2.05
C LYS A 205 -6.24 -4.91 2.44
N THR A 206 -5.02 -5.41 2.26
CA THR A 206 -3.81 -4.60 2.53
C THR A 206 -3.72 -3.39 1.61
N ALA A 207 -4.02 -3.54 0.30
CA ALA A 207 -4.04 -2.41 -0.62
C ALA A 207 -5.12 -1.38 -0.26
N ASP A 208 -6.34 -1.82 0.09
CA ASP A 208 -7.41 -0.97 0.61
C ASP A 208 -6.94 -0.23 1.88
N HIS A 209 -6.26 -0.93 2.81
CA HIS A 209 -5.71 -0.35 4.03
C HIS A 209 -4.61 0.71 3.75
N VAL A 210 -3.71 0.49 2.79
CA VAL A 210 -2.70 1.50 2.40
C VAL A 210 -3.37 2.76 1.83
N MET A 211 -4.41 2.61 1.01
CA MET A 211 -5.18 3.75 0.52
C MET A 211 -5.84 4.53 1.66
N MET A 212 -6.47 3.81 2.59
CA MET A 212 -7.13 4.38 3.76
C MET A 212 -6.11 5.04 4.70
N PHE A 213 -4.97 4.39 4.96
CA PHE A 213 -3.87 4.92 5.76
C PHE A 213 -3.41 6.29 5.27
N LYS A 214 -3.13 6.42 3.96
CA LYS A 214 -2.73 7.72 3.38
C LYS A 214 -3.80 8.81 3.59
N GLN A 215 -5.08 8.44 3.57
CA GLN A 215 -6.19 9.37 3.82
C GLN A 215 -6.25 9.76 5.29
N ILE A 216 -6.12 8.80 6.22
CA ILE A 216 -6.11 9.03 7.66
C ILE A 216 -4.97 9.97 8.04
N VAL A 217 -3.73 9.63 7.64
CA VAL A 217 -2.54 10.43 7.95
C VAL A 217 -2.72 11.88 7.51
N ARG A 218 -3.17 12.10 6.26
CA ARG A 218 -3.42 13.47 5.76
C ARG A 218 -4.53 14.19 6.52
N ALA A 219 -5.62 13.49 6.85
CA ALA A 219 -6.74 14.08 7.57
C ALA A 219 -6.37 14.47 9.01
N VAL A 220 -5.64 13.60 9.71
CA VAL A 220 -5.18 13.87 11.08
C VAL A 220 -4.13 14.97 11.08
N ALA A 221 -3.14 14.94 10.18
CA ALA A 221 -2.14 16.00 10.06
C ALA A 221 -2.80 17.37 9.78
N MET A 222 -3.71 17.42 8.81
CA MET A 222 -4.43 18.66 8.48
C MET A 222 -5.20 19.24 9.70
N ARG A 223 -5.83 18.39 10.50
CA ARG A 223 -6.56 18.82 11.72
C ARG A 223 -5.62 19.39 12.79
N ASN A 224 -4.37 18.97 12.78
CA ASN A 224 -3.33 19.45 13.67
C ASN A 224 -2.49 20.61 13.07
N GLY A 225 -2.89 21.17 11.91
CA GLY A 225 -2.17 22.27 11.27
C GLY A 225 -0.84 21.86 10.60
N ILE A 226 -0.64 20.55 10.37
CA ILE A 226 0.59 19.94 9.85
C ILE A 226 0.32 19.40 8.46
N HIS A 227 1.36 19.38 7.60
CA HIS A 227 1.32 18.74 6.28
C HIS A 227 2.01 17.38 6.30
N ALA A 228 1.28 16.34 5.90
CA ALA A 228 1.83 15.00 5.71
C ALA A 228 2.19 14.75 4.23
N SER A 229 3.43 14.34 3.98
CA SER A 229 3.96 14.05 2.65
C SER A 229 4.30 12.58 2.49
N PHE A 230 3.84 11.99 1.40
CA PHE A 230 4.19 10.65 0.93
C PHE A 230 5.13 10.71 -0.29
N LEU A 231 5.85 11.81 -0.44
CA LEU A 231 6.86 11.95 -1.50
C LEU A 231 8.06 11.04 -1.19
N PRO A 232 8.58 10.27 -2.17
CA PRO A 232 9.66 9.30 -1.93
C PRO A 232 10.96 9.90 -1.39
N LYS A 233 11.34 11.11 -1.82
CA LYS A 233 12.54 11.83 -1.35
C LYS A 233 12.22 13.32 -1.19
N PRO A 234 11.48 13.72 -0.13
CA PRO A 234 11.04 15.10 0.04
C PRO A 234 12.19 16.07 0.39
N LEU A 235 13.20 15.58 1.10
CA LEU A 235 14.39 16.31 1.50
C LEU A 235 15.64 15.66 0.89
N PRO A 236 16.49 16.41 0.16
CA PRO A 236 17.65 15.84 -0.53
C PRO A 236 18.65 15.14 0.41
N ASP A 237 18.87 15.73 1.59
CA ASP A 237 19.90 15.33 2.54
C ASP A 237 19.36 14.46 3.71
N GLN A 238 18.12 13.97 3.59
CA GLN A 238 17.48 13.12 4.58
C GLN A 238 17.07 11.80 3.96
N ALA A 239 16.75 10.78 4.78
CA ALA A 239 16.27 9.49 4.30
C ALA A 239 15.02 9.64 3.40
N GLY A 240 14.90 8.79 2.40
CA GLY A 240 13.69 8.70 1.57
C GLY A 240 12.62 7.86 2.23
N SER A 241 11.36 8.04 1.86
CA SER A 241 10.24 7.21 2.35
C SER A 241 10.06 5.95 1.52
N GLY A 242 10.02 4.81 2.18
CA GLY A 242 9.72 3.50 1.61
C GLY A 242 8.26 3.08 1.83
N LEU A 243 7.81 2.18 0.97
CA LEU A 243 6.62 1.35 1.17
C LEU A 243 7.07 -0.10 1.06
N HIS A 244 7.61 -0.67 2.14
CA HIS A 244 8.10 -2.03 2.09
C HIS A 244 6.91 -3.01 2.01
N ILE A 245 6.97 -3.92 1.02
CA ILE A 245 5.94 -4.94 0.82
C ILE A 245 6.45 -6.25 1.41
N ASN A 246 5.91 -6.60 2.56
CA ASN A 246 6.12 -7.89 3.22
C ASN A 246 5.12 -8.90 2.67
N LEU A 247 5.59 -10.06 2.22
CA LEU A 247 4.75 -11.06 1.57
C LEU A 247 5.09 -12.46 2.05
N SER A 248 4.08 -13.23 2.42
CA SER A 248 4.19 -14.66 2.69
C SER A 248 3.22 -15.47 1.83
N LEU A 249 3.62 -16.70 1.53
CA LEU A 249 2.83 -17.70 0.83
C LEU A 249 2.56 -18.85 1.78
N CYS A 250 1.31 -19.31 1.81
CA CYS A 250 0.94 -20.50 2.59
C CYS A 250 0.26 -21.54 1.69
N MET A 251 0.60 -22.80 1.91
CA MET A 251 -0.04 -23.97 1.28
C MET A 251 -0.34 -24.99 2.37
N ASP A 252 -1.57 -25.48 2.40
CA ASP A 252 -2.04 -26.46 3.40
C ASP A 252 -1.73 -26.06 4.85
N GLY A 253 -1.89 -24.76 5.16
CA GLY A 253 -1.64 -24.20 6.48
C GLY A 253 -0.16 -24.00 6.85
N ARG A 254 0.76 -24.27 5.93
CA ARG A 254 2.21 -24.07 6.15
C ARG A 254 2.70 -22.81 5.44
N ASN A 255 3.47 -21.99 6.15
CA ASN A 255 4.18 -20.85 5.58
C ASN A 255 5.40 -21.35 4.78
N LEU A 256 5.45 -21.07 3.48
CA LEU A 256 6.49 -21.53 2.58
C LEU A 256 7.82 -20.77 2.72
N PHE A 257 7.84 -19.67 3.49
CA PHE A 257 9.06 -18.92 3.83
C PHE A 257 9.67 -19.36 5.16
N GLU A 258 9.07 -20.35 5.84
CA GLU A 258 9.62 -20.90 7.09
C GLU A 258 10.81 -21.82 6.81
N GLY A 259 11.90 -21.63 7.55
CA GLY A 259 13.13 -22.43 7.41
C GLY A 259 13.99 -22.00 6.22
N ASP A 260 14.68 -22.97 5.61
CA ASP A 260 15.53 -22.71 4.47
C ASP A 260 14.73 -22.74 3.16
N ILE A 261 14.91 -21.70 2.37
CA ILE A 261 14.24 -21.55 1.07
C ILE A 261 15.12 -22.25 0.02
N ALA A 262 14.70 -23.43 -0.44
CA ALA A 262 15.38 -24.10 -1.53
C ALA A 262 15.20 -23.29 -2.83
N PRO A 263 16.24 -23.19 -3.69
CA PRO A 263 16.18 -22.36 -4.90
C PRO A 263 15.07 -22.74 -5.89
N ASP A 264 14.69 -24.00 -5.93
CA ASP A 264 13.66 -24.59 -6.80
C ASP A 264 12.32 -24.85 -6.09
N SER A 265 12.19 -24.41 -4.83
CA SER A 265 10.93 -24.46 -4.10
C SER A 265 9.92 -23.42 -4.63
N ILE A 266 8.64 -23.55 -4.27
CA ILE A 266 7.61 -22.56 -4.63
C ILE A 266 8.00 -21.16 -4.15
N ALA A 267 8.48 -21.01 -2.90
CA ALA A 267 8.96 -19.74 -2.38
C ALA A 267 10.21 -19.24 -3.12
N GLY A 268 11.16 -20.13 -3.45
CA GLY A 268 12.33 -19.79 -4.25
C GLY A 268 11.97 -19.33 -5.65
N SER A 269 11.11 -20.08 -6.35
CA SER A 269 10.63 -19.72 -7.69
C SER A 269 9.84 -18.41 -7.69
N PHE A 270 9.01 -18.17 -6.66
CA PHE A 270 8.32 -16.89 -6.48
C PHE A 270 9.30 -15.72 -6.36
N MET A 271 10.31 -15.84 -5.50
CA MET A 271 11.34 -14.83 -5.34
C MET A 271 12.15 -14.62 -6.62
N ALA A 272 12.49 -15.70 -7.33
CA ALA A 272 13.21 -15.63 -8.59
C ALA A 272 12.42 -14.83 -9.65
N GLY A 273 11.11 -15.05 -9.75
CA GLY A 273 10.23 -14.25 -10.61
C GLY A 273 10.19 -12.78 -10.23
N VAL A 274 10.04 -12.46 -8.94
CA VAL A 274 10.08 -11.08 -8.45
C VAL A 274 11.40 -10.38 -8.79
N LEU A 275 12.54 -11.06 -8.61
CA LEU A 275 13.85 -10.52 -8.95
C LEU A 275 14.01 -10.34 -10.46
N ALA A 276 13.59 -11.30 -11.27
CA ALA A 276 13.68 -11.25 -12.74
C ALA A 276 12.92 -10.05 -13.33
N HIS A 277 11.75 -9.73 -12.75
CA HIS A 277 10.89 -8.63 -13.23
C HIS A 277 11.07 -7.31 -12.47
N SER A 278 12.02 -7.24 -11.52
CA SER A 278 12.13 -6.08 -10.61
C SER A 278 12.33 -4.74 -11.33
N ARG A 279 13.08 -4.70 -12.44
CA ARG A 279 13.28 -3.47 -13.24
C ARG A 279 11.99 -3.00 -13.92
N GLU A 280 11.21 -3.93 -14.45
CA GLU A 280 9.90 -3.64 -15.05
C GLU A 280 8.90 -3.18 -13.98
N LEU A 281 8.92 -3.83 -12.81
CA LEU A 281 8.09 -3.46 -11.67
C LEU A 281 8.37 -2.05 -11.17
N THR A 282 9.63 -1.58 -11.27
CA THR A 282 10.08 -0.27 -10.77
C THR A 282 9.25 0.88 -11.34
N VAL A 283 8.81 0.82 -12.60
CA VAL A 283 7.95 1.85 -13.21
C VAL A 283 6.64 2.04 -12.42
N PHE A 284 6.11 0.99 -11.81
CA PHE A 284 4.85 1.01 -11.06
C PHE A 284 5.05 1.13 -9.55
N THR A 285 6.13 0.57 -9.03
CA THR A 285 6.44 0.62 -7.60
C THR A 285 7.13 1.93 -7.19
N ASN A 286 7.70 2.65 -8.17
CA ASN A 286 8.46 3.89 -8.00
C ASN A 286 8.12 4.88 -9.14
N PRO A 287 6.87 5.40 -9.17
CA PRO A 287 6.29 6.00 -10.38
C PRO A 287 6.72 7.46 -10.63
N LEU A 288 7.43 8.08 -9.70
CA LEU A 288 7.81 9.49 -9.83
C LEU A 288 9.30 9.63 -10.19
N PRO A 289 9.69 10.67 -10.93
CA PRO A 289 11.12 11.02 -11.06
C PRO A 289 11.82 11.18 -9.71
N ASN A 290 11.10 11.66 -8.69
CA ASN A 290 11.58 11.77 -7.31
C ASN A 290 11.86 10.41 -6.67
N SER A 291 11.18 9.34 -7.08
CA SER A 291 11.40 7.97 -6.60
C SER A 291 12.85 7.50 -6.83
N TYR A 292 13.41 7.84 -7.97
CA TYR A 292 14.77 7.43 -8.38
C TYR A 292 15.89 8.14 -7.59
N LEU A 293 15.57 9.27 -6.94
CA LEU A 293 16.50 9.94 -6.03
C LEU A 293 16.69 9.19 -4.70
N ARG A 294 15.82 8.21 -4.42
CA ARG A 294 15.89 7.39 -3.22
C ARG A 294 16.87 6.21 -3.38
N PHE A 295 17.01 5.64 -4.58
CA PHE A 295 17.80 4.42 -4.78
C PHE A 295 19.28 4.57 -4.46
N GLY A 296 19.80 3.67 -3.61
CA GLY A 296 21.18 3.67 -3.16
C GLY A 296 21.52 4.73 -2.11
N CYS A 297 20.50 5.40 -1.55
CA CYS A 297 20.64 6.36 -0.46
C CYS A 297 19.91 5.85 0.77
N ASP A 298 20.48 6.05 1.95
CA ASP A 298 19.81 5.90 3.25
C ASP A 298 18.87 4.67 3.34
N GLU A 299 19.40 3.48 3.36
CA GLU A 299 18.69 2.21 3.47
C GLU A 299 17.80 1.79 2.27
N ALA A 300 17.73 2.56 1.20
CA ALA A 300 17.02 2.16 -0.01
C ALA A 300 17.90 1.30 -0.93
N PRO A 301 17.42 0.15 -1.43
CA PRO A 301 18.20 -0.72 -2.29
C PRO A 301 18.44 -0.08 -3.67
N ARG A 302 19.56 -0.45 -4.29
CA ARG A 302 19.91 -0.05 -5.66
C ARG A 302 20.03 -1.24 -6.62
N TYR A 303 20.48 -2.39 -6.09
CA TYR A 303 20.83 -3.55 -6.89
C TYR A 303 19.77 -4.65 -6.80
N VAL A 304 19.53 -5.34 -7.91
CA VAL A 304 18.67 -6.52 -7.97
C VAL A 304 19.37 -7.68 -7.28
N SER A 305 19.01 -7.93 -6.04
CA SER A 305 19.67 -8.93 -5.20
C SER A 305 18.78 -9.32 -4.01
N TRP A 306 19.11 -10.44 -3.37
CA TRP A 306 18.44 -10.85 -2.15
C TRP A 306 19.43 -11.40 -1.12
N SER A 307 19.05 -11.37 0.14
CA SER A 307 19.77 -12.03 1.23
C SER A 307 18.87 -12.23 2.45
N ARG A 308 19.38 -13.02 3.39
CA ARG A 308 18.82 -13.11 4.75
C ARG A 308 19.34 -11.95 5.60
N GLN A 309 18.46 -11.33 6.40
CA GLN A 309 18.77 -10.29 7.41
C GLN A 309 19.31 -8.96 6.87
N ASN A 310 20.03 -8.96 5.75
CA ASN A 310 20.75 -7.82 5.23
C ASN A 310 19.78 -6.78 4.60
N ARG A 311 19.74 -5.58 5.16
CA ARG A 311 18.83 -4.48 4.77
C ARG A 311 19.26 -3.77 3.50
N SER A 312 20.48 -3.98 2.98
CA SER A 312 20.94 -3.36 1.72
C SER A 312 20.44 -4.05 0.46
N GLN A 313 19.71 -5.14 0.59
CA GLN A 313 19.22 -5.95 -0.51
C GLN A 313 17.84 -5.50 -0.99
N LEU A 314 17.54 -5.75 -2.27
CA LEU A 314 16.20 -5.51 -2.83
C LEU A 314 15.13 -6.39 -2.15
N VAL A 315 15.43 -7.68 -2.02
CA VAL A 315 14.61 -8.63 -1.29
C VAL A 315 15.35 -9.12 -0.06
N ARG A 316 14.75 -8.91 1.09
CA ARG A 316 15.26 -9.37 2.38
C ARG A 316 14.36 -10.46 2.94
N ILE A 317 14.98 -11.49 3.54
CA ILE A 317 14.26 -12.50 4.34
C ILE A 317 14.58 -12.22 5.81
N PRO A 318 13.64 -11.63 6.58
CA PRO A 318 13.84 -11.37 8.01
C PRO A 318 14.07 -12.67 8.78
N GLN A 319 14.83 -12.58 9.88
CA GLN A 319 15.03 -13.71 10.79
C GLN A 319 13.89 -13.77 11.81
N VAL A 320 12.78 -14.35 11.42
CA VAL A 320 11.57 -14.54 12.21
C VAL A 320 11.11 -16.00 12.11
N LYS A 321 10.07 -16.39 12.86
CA LYS A 321 9.57 -17.77 12.92
C LYS A 321 8.05 -17.83 12.69
N GLY A 322 7.59 -19.00 12.25
CA GLY A 322 6.17 -19.31 12.10
C GLY A 322 5.48 -18.39 11.08
N ASP A 323 4.30 -17.89 11.45
CA ASP A 323 3.46 -17.08 10.56
C ASP A 323 4.09 -15.74 10.15
N ASN A 324 5.11 -15.27 10.88
CA ASN A 324 5.83 -14.05 10.57
C ASN A 324 6.90 -14.24 9.49
N CYS A 325 7.21 -15.48 9.06
CA CYS A 325 8.17 -15.75 8.00
C CYS A 325 7.67 -15.17 6.67
N ARG A 326 8.52 -14.40 6.01
CA ARG A 326 8.14 -13.63 4.82
C ARG A 326 9.35 -13.19 4.01
N MET A 327 9.11 -12.77 2.79
CA MET A 327 10.03 -11.88 2.07
C MET A 327 9.59 -10.43 2.25
N GLU A 328 10.53 -9.53 2.26
CA GLU A 328 10.36 -8.07 2.28
C GLU A 328 10.93 -7.49 1.00
N LEU A 329 10.09 -6.91 0.14
CA LEU A 329 10.51 -6.14 -1.03
C LEU A 329 10.68 -4.68 -0.61
N ARG A 330 11.91 -4.15 -0.71
CA ARG A 330 12.31 -2.88 -0.11
C ARG A 330 12.34 -1.68 -1.08
N SER A 331 12.24 -1.92 -2.39
CA SER A 331 12.29 -0.83 -3.38
C SER A 331 11.04 0.03 -3.47
N PRO A 332 9.79 -0.47 -3.30
CA PRO A 332 8.60 0.35 -3.48
C PRO A 332 8.60 1.58 -2.59
N ASP A 333 7.92 2.63 -3.04
CA ASP A 333 7.74 3.86 -2.29
C ASP A 333 6.25 4.27 -2.16
N PRO A 334 5.92 5.17 -1.22
CA PRO A 334 4.53 5.52 -0.94
C PRO A 334 3.81 6.26 -2.07
N ALA A 335 4.49 6.72 -3.12
CA ALA A 335 3.84 7.35 -4.27
C ALA A 335 3.15 6.33 -5.19
N CYS A 336 3.48 5.04 -5.06
CA CYS A 336 2.90 4.01 -5.91
C CYS A 336 1.39 3.80 -5.67
N ASN A 337 0.75 3.23 -6.70
CA ASN A 337 -0.59 2.67 -6.58
C ASN A 337 -0.48 1.29 -5.89
N PRO A 338 -0.99 1.12 -4.65
CA PRO A 338 -0.79 -0.12 -3.90
C PRO A 338 -1.46 -1.35 -4.56
N TYR A 339 -2.55 -1.16 -5.29
CA TYR A 339 -3.18 -2.27 -6.02
C TYR A 339 -2.30 -2.77 -7.15
N LEU A 340 -1.68 -1.85 -7.91
CA LEU A 340 -0.74 -2.20 -8.98
C LEU A 340 0.56 -2.75 -8.41
N ALA A 341 1.14 -2.10 -7.40
CA ALA A 341 2.41 -2.54 -6.81
C ALA A 341 2.30 -3.98 -6.27
N ILE A 342 1.33 -4.25 -5.40
CA ILE A 342 1.11 -5.59 -4.85
C ILE A 342 0.70 -6.58 -5.95
N GLY A 343 -0.21 -6.18 -6.85
CA GLY A 343 -0.71 -7.05 -7.92
C GLY A 343 0.38 -7.48 -8.90
N LEU A 344 1.27 -6.57 -9.27
CA LEU A 344 2.39 -6.85 -10.18
C LEU A 344 3.50 -7.68 -9.51
N VAL A 345 3.78 -7.45 -8.22
CA VAL A 345 4.68 -8.33 -7.45
C VAL A 345 4.13 -9.76 -7.40
N LEU A 346 2.83 -9.91 -7.19
CA LEU A 346 2.18 -11.22 -7.26
C LEU A 346 2.27 -11.82 -8.66
N ALA A 347 2.03 -11.04 -9.72
CA ALA A 347 2.13 -11.50 -11.11
C ALA A 347 3.55 -11.99 -11.45
N ALA A 348 4.56 -11.22 -11.06
CA ALA A 348 5.96 -11.59 -11.24
C ALA A 348 6.34 -12.87 -10.50
N GLY A 349 5.88 -12.99 -9.25
CA GLY A 349 6.08 -14.22 -8.47
C GLY A 349 5.34 -15.43 -9.06
N LEU A 350 4.13 -15.23 -9.60
CA LEU A 350 3.36 -16.27 -10.27
C LEU A 350 4.07 -16.77 -11.52
N ASP A 351 4.60 -15.86 -12.34
CA ASP A 351 5.43 -16.20 -13.51
C ASP A 351 6.65 -17.05 -13.11
N GLY A 352 7.32 -16.68 -12.00
CA GLY A 352 8.41 -17.46 -11.43
C GLY A 352 8.00 -18.89 -11.06
N ILE A 353 6.83 -19.07 -10.44
CA ILE A 353 6.30 -20.38 -10.07
C ILE A 353 5.93 -21.20 -11.32
N GLU A 354 5.18 -20.61 -12.26
CA GLU A 354 4.70 -21.27 -13.46
C GLU A 354 5.86 -21.73 -14.36
N ASN A 355 6.90 -20.91 -14.46
CA ASN A 355 8.12 -21.21 -15.24
C ASN A 355 9.19 -21.95 -14.44
N ARG A 356 8.93 -22.30 -13.17
CA ARG A 356 9.90 -22.99 -12.28
C ARG A 356 11.27 -22.31 -12.26
N MET A 357 11.26 -20.98 -12.14
CA MET A 357 12.50 -20.22 -12.07
C MET A 357 13.30 -20.62 -10.84
N VAL A 358 14.61 -20.69 -10.99
CA VAL A 358 15.53 -21.07 -9.92
C VAL A 358 16.10 -19.80 -9.28
N LEU A 359 15.97 -19.68 -7.96
CA LEU A 359 16.47 -18.54 -7.20
C LEU A 359 18.00 -18.50 -7.24
N SER A 360 18.58 -17.37 -7.57
CA SER A 360 20.02 -17.13 -7.54
C SER A 360 20.59 -17.26 -6.12
N ALA A 361 21.90 -17.42 -5.99
CA ALA A 361 22.55 -17.40 -4.68
C ALA A 361 22.36 -16.05 -3.96
N PRO A 362 22.20 -16.05 -2.61
CA PRO A 362 22.08 -14.81 -1.86
C PRO A 362 23.36 -13.98 -1.88
N VAL A 363 23.21 -12.66 -1.90
CA VAL A 363 24.34 -11.71 -1.81
C VAL A 363 24.39 -11.13 -0.39
N ASN A 364 25.29 -11.66 0.44
CA ASN A 364 25.42 -11.20 1.82
C ASN A 364 26.57 -10.18 1.98
N LYS A 365 26.50 -9.09 1.20
CA LYS A 365 27.41 -7.94 1.29
C LYS A 365 26.64 -6.66 1.58
N ASN A 366 27.25 -5.68 2.20
CA ASN A 366 26.64 -4.37 2.40
C ASN A 366 26.65 -3.59 1.06
N LEU A 367 25.56 -3.65 0.31
CA LEU A 367 25.43 -3.00 -0.99
C LEU A 367 25.09 -1.49 -0.90
N PHE A 368 24.99 -0.92 0.30
CA PHE A 368 25.00 0.54 0.47
C PHE A 368 26.39 1.13 0.23
N ASP A 369 27.45 0.31 0.39
CA ASP A 369 28.81 0.65 -0.05
C ASP A 369 29.01 0.16 -1.50
N PRO A 370 29.11 1.10 -2.49
CA PRO A 370 29.27 0.72 -3.89
C PRO A 370 30.48 -0.16 -4.17
N SER A 371 31.57 -0.04 -3.37
CA SER A 371 32.77 -0.86 -3.54
C SER A 371 32.50 -2.33 -3.29
N MET A 372 31.52 -2.68 -2.47
CA MET A 372 31.12 -4.06 -2.20
C MET A 372 30.36 -4.71 -3.35
N ALA A 373 29.84 -3.91 -4.30
CA ALA A 373 29.20 -4.39 -5.51
C ALA A 373 30.21 -4.66 -6.66
N GLU A 374 31.46 -4.16 -6.52
CA GLU A 374 32.48 -4.38 -7.51
C GLU A 374 32.77 -5.89 -7.71
N GLY A 375 32.85 -6.29 -8.97
CA GLY A 375 33.05 -7.71 -9.34
C GLY A 375 31.81 -8.59 -9.20
N LEU A 376 30.66 -8.07 -8.74
CA LEU A 376 29.39 -8.74 -8.79
C LEU A 376 28.64 -8.31 -10.04
N SER A 377 28.16 -9.29 -10.82
CA SER A 377 27.31 -9.02 -12.00
C SER A 377 25.86 -8.76 -11.54
N LEU A 378 25.63 -7.65 -10.83
CA LEU A 378 24.32 -7.26 -10.36
C LEU A 378 23.70 -6.19 -11.26
N GLU A 379 22.43 -6.39 -11.61
CA GLU A 379 21.64 -5.36 -12.28
C GLU A 379 21.23 -4.27 -11.27
N THR A 380 21.02 -3.06 -11.77
CA THR A 380 20.47 -1.93 -10.99
C THR A 380 19.00 -1.73 -11.31
N LEU A 381 18.26 -1.21 -10.33
CA LEU A 381 16.90 -0.75 -10.50
C LEU A 381 16.81 0.48 -11.40
#